data_aa69ff06df75bd97ad2099ea38949e77
#
_entry.id   aa69ff06df75bd97ad2099ea38949e77
#
_cell.length_a   1.000
_cell.length_b   1.000
_cell.length_c   1.000
_cell.angle_alpha   90.00
_cell.angle_beta   90.00
_cell.angle_gamma   90.00
#
_symmetry.space_group_name_H-M   'P 1'
#
loop_
_entity.id
_entity.type
_entity.pdbx_description
1 polymer ?
#
loop_
_entity_poly.entity_id
_entity_poly.type
_entity_poly.pdbx_seq_one_letter_code
_entity_poly.pdbx_strand_id
1 'polypeptide(L)'
;MSASRRKESVAMIRLGICNELFENWDFRQVCRTVRALGYDGLEIAPFTLAPRITDLTLGRLRELRSIAEDAPLSVIGLHWLLAKTEGFYLTTPDASVRRKTGDYLLALAEATRILGGELMVLGSPKQRDLLPGVTQEQAGDYAAEVFTRIMPEIGRMGIDLCLEPLAPSETNYLNTCAQANRLIARVNHPNLKLHMDVKAQSSETEATVPELITRYAPAAGHFHAQDVNLRGPGMGDVDFGPILKALVASGYDRWVSVEVFDFSPGAEETARQSIACLRRALDAAVR
;
A
#
# COMPACT_ATOMS: atom_id res chain seq x y z
N MET A 1 27.66 40.44 1.62
CA MET A 1 26.91 39.52 0.76
C MET A 1 26.48 38.33 1.62
N SER A 2 25.25 38.37 2.12
CA SER A 2 24.70 37.34 3.01
C SER A 2 24.09 36.24 2.14
N ALA A 3 24.68 35.05 2.18
CA ALA A 3 24.12 33.85 1.56
C ALA A 3 22.99 33.35 2.45
N SER A 4 21.76 33.67 2.10
CA SER A 4 20.56 33.08 2.64
C SER A 4 20.59 31.59 2.32
N ARG A 5 20.98 30.74 3.27
CA ARG A 5 20.70 29.30 3.22
C ARG A 5 19.18 29.14 3.26
N ARG A 6 18.56 28.84 2.10
CA ARG A 6 17.22 28.24 2.09
C ARG A 6 17.32 26.98 2.96
N LYS A 7 16.62 26.96 4.09
CA LYS A 7 16.26 25.71 4.75
C LYS A 7 15.39 24.97 3.75
N GLU A 8 15.96 24.02 3.04
CA GLU A 8 15.17 23.00 2.33
C GLU A 8 14.30 22.36 3.40
N SER A 9 12.99 22.46 3.24
CA SER A 9 12.01 21.71 4.01
C SER A 9 12.36 20.23 3.82
N VAL A 10 12.89 19.60 4.84
CA VAL A 10 13.07 18.13 4.83
C VAL A 10 11.68 17.58 4.66
N ALA A 11 11.40 16.98 3.52
CA ALA A 11 10.14 16.31 3.24
C ALA A 11 9.93 15.26 4.34
N MET A 12 8.78 15.31 5.02
CA MET A 12 8.58 14.54 6.23
C MET A 12 7.74 13.31 5.90
N ILE A 13 8.33 12.13 6.03
CA ILE A 13 7.59 10.86 5.96
C ILE A 13 6.45 10.90 6.97
N ARG A 14 5.23 10.60 6.49
CA ARG A 14 4.03 10.51 7.33
C ARG A 14 3.79 9.05 7.71
N LEU A 15 3.36 8.79 8.95
CA LEU A 15 3.14 7.44 9.45
C LEU A 15 1.67 7.06 9.43
N GLY A 16 1.37 5.97 8.76
CA GLY A 16 0.05 5.36 8.66
C GLY A 16 -0.02 3.97 9.27
N ILE A 17 -1.23 3.43 9.33
CA ILE A 17 -1.49 2.05 9.74
C ILE A 17 -2.70 1.51 8.97
N CYS A 18 -2.63 0.23 8.64
CA CYS A 18 -3.70 -0.52 7.98
C CYS A 18 -4.77 -0.94 8.99
N ASN A 19 -6.03 -0.86 8.60
CA ASN A 19 -7.15 -0.99 9.54
C ASN A 19 -7.59 -2.42 9.81
N GLU A 20 -7.17 -3.42 9.03
CA GLU A 20 -7.54 -4.83 9.26
C GLU A 20 -7.03 -5.36 10.61
N LEU A 21 -5.99 -4.74 11.16
CA LEU A 21 -5.51 -5.01 12.52
C LEU A 21 -6.61 -4.83 13.58
N PHE A 22 -7.56 -3.92 13.33
CA PHE A 22 -8.66 -3.59 14.23
C PHE A 22 -9.96 -4.31 13.82
N GLU A 23 -9.86 -5.56 13.41
CA GLU A 23 -11.01 -6.35 12.97
C GLU A 23 -12.13 -6.32 14.01
N ASN A 24 -13.37 -6.14 13.56
CA ASN A 24 -14.59 -6.02 14.38
C ASN A 24 -14.69 -4.78 15.29
N TRP A 25 -13.80 -3.81 15.18
CA TRP A 25 -13.96 -2.54 15.87
C TRP A 25 -14.87 -1.60 15.09
N ASP A 26 -15.61 -0.74 15.82
CA ASP A 26 -16.30 0.38 15.19
C ASP A 26 -15.30 1.35 14.51
N PHE A 27 -15.60 1.80 13.30
CA PHE A 27 -14.68 2.63 12.52
C PHE A 27 -14.31 3.95 13.22
N ARG A 28 -15.23 4.56 13.96
CA ARG A 28 -14.95 5.76 14.77
C ARG A 28 -14.00 5.45 15.91
N GLN A 29 -14.15 4.29 16.55
CA GLN A 29 -13.22 3.82 17.56
C GLN A 29 -11.82 3.62 16.97
N VAL A 30 -11.70 2.97 15.80
CA VAL A 30 -10.42 2.80 15.10
C VAL A 30 -9.76 4.15 14.87
N CYS A 31 -10.46 5.10 14.25
CA CYS A 31 -9.90 6.44 13.96
C CYS A 31 -9.39 7.15 15.21
N ARG A 32 -10.17 7.14 16.30
CA ARG A 32 -9.77 7.76 17.58
C ARG A 32 -8.54 7.10 18.19
N THR A 33 -8.50 5.77 18.21
CA THR A 33 -7.39 5.00 18.77
C THR A 33 -6.11 5.21 17.97
N VAL A 34 -6.17 5.09 16.65
CA VAL A 34 -5.05 5.32 15.74
C VAL A 34 -4.48 6.73 15.90
N ARG A 35 -5.35 7.73 15.95
CA ARG A 35 -4.92 9.12 16.18
C ARG A 35 -4.31 9.32 17.57
N ALA A 36 -4.90 8.75 18.61
CA ALA A 36 -4.39 8.86 19.99
C ALA A 36 -3.01 8.21 20.14
N LEU A 37 -2.72 7.15 19.41
CA LEU A 37 -1.40 6.51 19.33
C LEU A 37 -0.38 7.37 18.57
N GLY A 38 -0.87 8.34 17.79
CA GLY A 38 -0.05 9.35 17.11
C GLY A 38 0.22 9.06 15.64
N TYR A 39 -0.52 8.20 14.99
CA TYR A 39 -0.49 8.06 13.54
C TYR A 39 -1.09 9.29 12.85
N ASP A 40 -0.65 9.53 11.61
CA ASP A 40 -1.12 10.64 10.78
C ASP A 40 -2.23 10.20 9.83
N GLY A 41 -2.30 8.90 9.50
CA GLY A 41 -3.26 8.36 8.54
C GLY A 41 -3.66 6.92 8.80
N LEU A 42 -4.80 6.56 8.17
CA LEU A 42 -5.38 5.22 8.17
C LEU A 42 -5.48 4.72 6.73
N GLU A 43 -4.99 3.52 6.47
CA GLU A 43 -5.17 2.79 5.22
C GLU A 43 -6.26 1.75 5.40
N ILE A 44 -7.15 1.60 4.43
CA ILE A 44 -8.39 0.86 4.62
C ILE A 44 -8.42 -0.39 3.72
N ALA A 45 -8.62 -1.56 4.31
CA ALA A 45 -8.98 -2.77 3.59
C ALA A 45 -10.49 -2.76 3.27
N PRO A 46 -10.92 -2.76 2.00
CA PRO A 46 -12.32 -2.61 1.62
C PRO A 46 -13.26 -3.63 2.28
N PHE A 47 -12.80 -4.86 2.48
CA PHE A 47 -13.60 -5.92 3.10
C PHE A 47 -13.94 -5.66 4.59
N THR A 48 -13.28 -4.71 5.23
CA THR A 48 -13.63 -4.27 6.61
C THR A 48 -14.85 -3.35 6.61
N LEU A 49 -15.19 -2.77 5.45
CA LEU A 49 -16.31 -1.85 5.30
C LEU A 49 -17.56 -2.54 4.75
N ALA A 50 -17.40 -3.44 3.75
CA ALA A 50 -18.46 -4.22 3.12
C ALA A 50 -17.87 -5.40 2.34
N PRO A 51 -18.66 -6.42 1.97
CA PRO A 51 -18.20 -7.53 1.12
C PRO A 51 -17.64 -7.06 -0.22
N ARG A 52 -18.22 -6.00 -0.81
CA ARG A 52 -17.71 -5.32 -1.99
C ARG A 52 -17.79 -3.80 -1.78
N ILE A 53 -16.84 -3.06 -2.29
CA ILE A 53 -16.87 -1.60 -2.21
C ILE A 53 -18.11 -1.02 -2.90
N THR A 54 -18.63 -1.70 -3.93
CA THR A 54 -19.83 -1.33 -4.67
C THR A 54 -21.14 -1.50 -3.89
N ASP A 55 -21.09 -2.18 -2.74
CA ASP A 55 -22.24 -2.34 -1.86
C ASP A 55 -22.44 -1.11 -0.95
N LEU A 56 -21.44 -0.22 -0.91
CA LEU A 56 -21.50 1.03 -0.13
C LEU A 56 -22.16 2.14 -0.94
N THR A 57 -23.07 2.87 -0.31
CA THR A 57 -23.63 4.09 -0.89
C THR A 57 -22.65 5.24 -0.81
N LEU A 58 -22.81 6.23 -1.70
CA LEU A 58 -22.03 7.49 -1.65
C LEU A 58 -22.19 8.20 -0.29
N GLY A 59 -23.38 8.13 0.31
CA GLY A 59 -23.63 8.69 1.64
C GLY A 59 -22.76 8.01 2.71
N ARG A 60 -22.66 6.69 2.67
CA ARG A 60 -21.84 5.93 3.63
C ARG A 60 -20.35 6.22 3.46
N LEU A 61 -19.83 6.31 2.23
CA LEU A 61 -18.44 6.67 1.99
C LEU A 61 -18.10 8.08 2.52
N ARG A 62 -18.98 9.05 2.32
CA ARG A 62 -18.82 10.41 2.86
C ARG A 62 -18.89 10.44 4.38
N GLU A 63 -19.77 9.65 4.99
CA GLU A 63 -19.86 9.51 6.44
C GLU A 63 -18.55 8.94 7.03
N LEU A 64 -17.99 7.89 6.43
CA LEU A 64 -16.71 7.31 6.84
C LEU A 64 -15.57 8.34 6.75
N ARG A 65 -15.52 9.11 5.67
CA ARG A 65 -14.59 10.22 5.54
C ARG A 65 -14.74 11.23 6.67
N SER A 66 -15.96 11.68 6.95
CA SER A 66 -16.24 12.64 8.03
C SER A 66 -15.81 12.10 9.40
N ILE A 67 -16.00 10.80 9.65
CA ILE A 67 -15.55 10.15 10.89
C ILE A 67 -14.03 10.23 11.04
N ALA A 68 -13.27 10.03 9.97
CA ALA A 68 -11.81 10.15 9.99
C ALA A 68 -11.37 11.61 10.20
N GLU A 69 -12.01 12.56 9.50
CA GLU A 69 -11.76 13.99 9.62
C GLU A 69 -12.07 14.51 11.05
N ASP A 70 -13.13 14.01 11.70
CA ASP A 70 -13.47 14.31 13.11
C ASP A 70 -12.35 13.86 14.08
N ALA A 71 -11.56 12.86 13.73
CA ALA A 71 -10.44 12.36 14.52
C ALA A 71 -9.09 12.97 14.11
N PRO A 72 -9.02 14.09 13.41
CA PRO A 72 -7.93 14.65 12.57
C PRO A 72 -6.96 13.59 12.03
N LEU A 73 -7.51 12.61 11.31
CA LEU A 73 -6.80 11.49 10.72
C LEU A 73 -7.02 11.47 9.20
N SER A 74 -5.95 11.41 8.41
CA SER A 74 -6.06 11.30 6.96
C SER A 74 -6.45 9.87 6.57
N VAL A 75 -7.39 9.73 5.63
CA VAL A 75 -7.53 8.46 4.90
C VAL A 75 -6.43 8.43 3.84
N ILE A 76 -5.51 7.46 3.91
CA ILE A 76 -4.39 7.32 2.98
C ILE A 76 -4.89 6.77 1.65
N GLY A 77 -5.65 5.69 1.72
CA GLY A 77 -6.15 4.98 0.56
C GLY A 77 -6.69 3.61 0.89
N LEU A 78 -6.75 2.77 -0.12
CA LEU A 78 -7.22 1.39 0.00
C LEU A 78 -6.07 0.41 -0.29
N HIS A 79 -6.01 -0.70 0.46
CA HIS A 79 -5.14 -1.85 0.18
C HIS A 79 -5.96 -3.15 0.20
N TRP A 80 -5.36 -4.30 -0.11
CA TRP A 80 -6.06 -5.58 -0.20
C TRP A 80 -7.29 -5.53 -1.14
N LEU A 81 -7.16 -4.86 -2.27
CA LEU A 81 -8.24 -4.42 -3.16
C LEU A 81 -9.18 -5.53 -3.60
N LEU A 82 -8.67 -6.73 -3.88
CA LEU A 82 -9.45 -7.88 -4.36
C LEU A 82 -9.58 -8.98 -3.30
N ALA A 83 -9.06 -8.78 -2.09
CA ALA A 83 -9.14 -9.78 -1.03
C ALA A 83 -10.60 -10.05 -0.61
N LYS A 84 -10.89 -11.29 -0.28
CA LYS A 84 -12.24 -11.79 0.10
C LYS A 84 -13.32 -11.54 -0.97
N THR A 85 -12.93 -11.28 -2.24
CA THR A 85 -13.85 -11.14 -3.38
C THR A 85 -13.76 -12.32 -4.32
N GLU A 86 -14.80 -12.55 -5.11
CA GLU A 86 -14.88 -13.63 -6.11
C GLU A 86 -15.18 -13.08 -7.50
N GLY A 87 -14.71 -13.80 -8.52
CA GLY A 87 -14.98 -13.50 -9.92
C GLY A 87 -14.12 -12.36 -10.51
N PHE A 88 -13.03 -12.00 -9.84
CA PHE A 88 -11.99 -11.08 -10.33
C PHE A 88 -10.67 -11.81 -10.47
N TYR A 89 -9.94 -11.55 -11.54
CA TYR A 89 -8.63 -12.15 -11.77
C TYR A 89 -7.84 -11.33 -12.80
N LEU A 90 -6.65 -10.89 -12.45
CA LEU A 90 -5.84 -9.96 -13.26
C LEU A 90 -5.16 -10.67 -14.44
N THR A 91 -4.63 -11.86 -14.19
CA THR A 91 -3.75 -12.61 -15.11
C THR A 91 -4.45 -13.76 -15.84
N THR A 92 -5.79 -13.80 -15.83
CA THR A 92 -6.57 -14.84 -16.51
C THR A 92 -6.59 -14.66 -18.02
N PRO A 93 -6.60 -15.75 -18.84
CA PRO A 93 -6.84 -15.65 -20.27
C PRO A 93 -8.26 -15.20 -20.63
N ASP A 94 -9.23 -15.28 -19.71
CA ASP A 94 -10.61 -14.83 -19.94
C ASP A 94 -10.70 -13.28 -19.92
N ALA A 95 -10.85 -12.71 -21.13
CA ALA A 95 -10.96 -11.26 -21.31
C ALA A 95 -12.19 -10.64 -20.62
N SER A 96 -13.26 -11.41 -20.42
CA SER A 96 -14.46 -10.91 -19.73
C SER A 96 -14.20 -10.72 -18.23
N VAL A 97 -13.48 -11.66 -17.61
CA VAL A 97 -13.05 -11.58 -16.21
C VAL A 97 -12.04 -10.45 -16.04
N ARG A 98 -11.06 -10.29 -16.95
CA ARG A 98 -10.12 -9.16 -16.88
C ARG A 98 -10.84 -7.81 -16.97
N ARG A 99 -11.82 -7.68 -17.86
CA ARG A 99 -12.64 -6.46 -17.97
C ARG A 99 -13.36 -6.15 -16.68
N LYS A 100 -14.05 -7.16 -16.12
CA LYS A 100 -14.76 -7.04 -14.84
C LYS A 100 -13.82 -6.67 -13.69
N THR A 101 -12.62 -7.23 -13.67
CA THR A 101 -11.59 -6.89 -12.68
C THR A 101 -11.19 -5.41 -12.78
N GLY A 102 -10.93 -4.93 -13.99
CA GLY A 102 -10.63 -3.51 -14.21
C GLY A 102 -11.78 -2.57 -13.85
N ASP A 103 -13.04 -2.95 -14.14
CA ASP A 103 -14.21 -2.15 -13.76
C ASP A 103 -14.36 -2.06 -12.22
N TYR A 104 -14.03 -3.13 -11.51
CA TYR A 104 -14.03 -3.12 -10.04
C TYR A 104 -12.89 -2.27 -9.47
N LEU A 105 -11.71 -2.29 -10.09
CA LEU A 105 -10.61 -1.39 -9.71
C LEU A 105 -10.98 0.09 -9.93
N LEU A 106 -11.75 0.43 -10.97
CA LEU A 106 -12.30 1.78 -11.15
C LEU A 106 -13.28 2.15 -10.04
N ALA A 107 -14.15 1.24 -9.63
CA ALA A 107 -15.08 1.49 -8.52
C ALA A 107 -14.33 1.70 -7.18
N LEU A 108 -13.26 0.95 -6.95
CA LEU A 108 -12.37 1.15 -5.81
C LEU A 108 -11.69 2.53 -5.85
N ALA A 109 -11.22 2.97 -7.02
CA ALA A 109 -10.60 4.28 -7.18
C ALA A 109 -11.59 5.43 -6.88
N GLU A 110 -12.84 5.32 -7.37
CA GLU A 110 -13.88 6.30 -7.05
C GLU A 110 -14.21 6.32 -5.55
N ALA A 111 -14.28 5.15 -4.90
CA ALA A 111 -14.48 5.07 -3.46
C ALA A 111 -13.30 5.68 -2.69
N THR A 112 -12.06 5.41 -3.12
CA THR A 112 -10.85 6.02 -2.54
C THR A 112 -10.93 7.54 -2.60
N ARG A 113 -11.28 8.10 -3.76
CA ARG A 113 -11.45 9.55 -3.94
C ARG A 113 -12.52 10.14 -3.02
N ILE A 114 -13.67 9.47 -2.86
CA ILE A 114 -14.75 9.92 -2.00
C ILE A 114 -14.35 9.87 -0.52
N LEU A 115 -13.63 8.83 -0.11
CA LEU A 115 -13.07 8.69 1.23
C LEU A 115 -11.99 9.73 1.54
N GLY A 116 -11.47 10.44 0.52
CA GLY A 116 -10.38 11.41 0.66
C GLY A 116 -8.99 10.82 0.58
N GLY A 117 -8.86 9.56 0.15
CA GLY A 117 -7.59 8.90 -0.07
C GLY A 117 -6.91 9.32 -1.37
N GLU A 118 -5.60 9.07 -1.47
CA GLU A 118 -4.75 9.46 -2.61
C GLU A 118 -4.12 8.26 -3.34
N LEU A 119 -4.25 7.04 -2.80
CA LEU A 119 -3.63 5.85 -3.39
C LEU A 119 -4.43 4.56 -3.16
N MET A 120 -4.08 3.55 -3.93
CA MET A 120 -4.54 2.17 -3.77
C MET A 120 -3.36 1.21 -3.91
N VAL A 121 -3.26 0.19 -3.05
CA VAL A 121 -2.23 -0.85 -3.11
C VAL A 121 -2.80 -2.15 -3.66
N LEU A 122 -2.25 -2.60 -4.79
CA LEU A 122 -2.64 -3.86 -5.43
C LEU A 122 -1.60 -4.95 -5.16
N GLY A 123 -1.77 -5.68 -4.05
CA GLY A 123 -1.11 -6.94 -3.74
C GLY A 123 -1.93 -8.12 -4.26
N SER A 124 -2.98 -8.50 -3.55
CA SER A 124 -4.02 -9.47 -3.92
C SER A 124 -3.50 -10.75 -4.59
N PRO A 125 -2.72 -11.59 -3.89
CA PRO A 125 -2.01 -12.73 -4.50
C PRO A 125 -2.93 -13.72 -5.24
N LYS A 126 -4.07 -14.07 -4.64
CA LYS A 126 -5.00 -15.07 -5.19
C LYS A 126 -5.66 -14.66 -6.51
N GLN A 127 -5.67 -13.36 -6.84
CA GLN A 127 -6.30 -12.82 -8.05
C GLN A 127 -5.28 -12.48 -9.14
N ARG A 128 -4.02 -12.93 -8.97
CA ARG A 128 -2.95 -12.69 -9.96
C ARG A 128 -1.99 -13.85 -10.18
N ASP A 129 -2.19 -14.99 -9.53
CA ASP A 129 -1.38 -16.18 -9.76
C ASP A 129 -1.39 -16.60 -11.24
N LEU A 130 -0.34 -17.28 -11.69
CA LEU A 130 -0.32 -17.90 -13.00
C LEU A 130 -1.27 -19.09 -13.00
N LEU A 131 -2.28 -19.03 -13.85
CA LEU A 131 -3.17 -20.15 -14.10
C LEU A 131 -2.45 -21.25 -14.93
N PRO A 132 -2.90 -22.51 -14.85
CA PRO A 132 -2.33 -23.59 -15.66
C PRO A 132 -2.25 -23.22 -17.15
N GLY A 133 -1.06 -23.34 -17.74
CA GLY A 133 -0.80 -23.01 -19.14
C GLY A 133 -0.58 -21.53 -19.43
N VAL A 134 -0.64 -20.64 -18.45
CA VAL A 134 -0.32 -19.21 -18.60
C VAL A 134 1.13 -18.96 -18.24
N THR A 135 1.89 -18.39 -19.17
CA THR A 135 3.29 -17.99 -18.93
C THR A 135 3.40 -16.65 -18.22
N GLN A 136 4.57 -16.34 -17.65
CA GLN A 136 4.87 -15.04 -17.05
C GLN A 136 4.65 -13.88 -18.05
N GLU A 137 5.02 -14.09 -19.31
CA GLU A 137 4.86 -13.09 -20.38
C GLU A 137 3.38 -12.84 -20.67
N GLN A 138 2.59 -13.91 -20.87
CA GLN A 138 1.14 -13.80 -21.08
C GLN A 138 0.42 -13.14 -19.91
N ALA A 139 0.79 -13.49 -18.67
CA ALA A 139 0.26 -12.83 -17.48
C ALA A 139 0.57 -11.33 -17.47
N GLY A 140 1.80 -10.96 -17.90
CA GLY A 140 2.22 -9.59 -18.10
C GLY A 140 1.39 -8.86 -19.16
N ASP A 141 1.07 -9.54 -20.28
CA ASP A 141 0.21 -9.01 -21.34
C ASP A 141 -1.21 -8.72 -20.80
N TYR A 142 -1.79 -9.69 -20.09
CA TYR A 142 -3.13 -9.57 -19.52
C TYR A 142 -3.21 -8.46 -18.47
N ALA A 143 -2.24 -8.36 -17.58
CA ALA A 143 -2.18 -7.31 -16.58
C ALA A 143 -1.99 -5.93 -17.24
N ALA A 144 -1.10 -5.81 -18.22
CA ALA A 144 -0.87 -4.57 -18.97
C ALA A 144 -2.11 -4.12 -19.73
N GLU A 145 -2.87 -5.03 -20.33
CA GLU A 145 -4.17 -4.73 -20.98
C GLU A 145 -5.15 -4.07 -19.99
N VAL A 146 -5.30 -4.68 -18.80
CA VAL A 146 -6.19 -4.12 -17.76
C VAL A 146 -5.73 -2.73 -17.34
N PHE A 147 -4.45 -2.57 -16.98
CA PHE A 147 -3.95 -1.28 -16.49
C PHE A 147 -3.97 -0.20 -17.57
N THR A 148 -3.60 -0.50 -18.81
CA THR A 148 -3.66 0.47 -19.91
C THR A 148 -5.09 1.02 -20.11
N ARG A 149 -6.10 0.16 -19.92
CA ARG A 149 -7.51 0.55 -20.02
C ARG A 149 -7.96 1.46 -18.88
N ILE A 150 -7.58 1.17 -17.63
CA ILE A 150 -8.14 1.84 -16.45
C ILE A 150 -7.31 3.02 -15.94
N MET A 151 -6.01 3.03 -16.16
CA MET A 151 -5.11 4.06 -15.59
C MET A 151 -5.43 5.49 -16.03
N PRO A 152 -5.88 5.78 -17.28
CA PRO A 152 -6.30 7.13 -17.64
C PRO A 152 -7.45 7.68 -16.77
N GLU A 153 -8.38 6.81 -16.35
CA GLU A 153 -9.49 7.21 -15.48
C GLU A 153 -9.03 7.38 -14.04
N ILE A 154 -8.25 6.41 -13.52
CA ILE A 154 -7.67 6.46 -12.16
C ILE A 154 -6.82 7.72 -12.00
N GLY A 155 -5.97 8.05 -13.00
CA GLY A 155 -5.16 9.26 -12.99
C GLY A 155 -5.98 10.55 -13.00
N ARG A 156 -7.12 10.59 -13.74
CA ARG A 156 -8.05 11.74 -13.69
C ARG A 156 -8.71 11.93 -12.33
N MET A 157 -8.87 10.87 -11.56
CA MET A 157 -9.34 10.93 -10.17
C MET A 157 -8.25 11.42 -9.21
N GLY A 158 -7.00 11.56 -9.65
CA GLY A 158 -5.85 11.94 -8.82
C GLY A 158 -5.35 10.82 -7.92
N ILE A 159 -5.67 9.55 -8.24
CA ILE A 159 -5.31 8.38 -7.44
C ILE A 159 -4.06 7.70 -8.04
N ASP A 160 -3.09 7.37 -7.19
CA ASP A 160 -1.98 6.49 -7.54
C ASP A 160 -2.40 5.02 -7.32
N LEU A 161 -2.21 4.15 -8.33
CA LEU A 161 -2.30 2.70 -8.16
C LEU A 161 -0.89 2.15 -7.94
N CYS A 162 -0.64 1.64 -6.75
CA CYS A 162 0.66 1.14 -6.34
C CYS A 162 0.69 -0.39 -6.47
N LEU A 163 1.53 -0.89 -7.38
CA LEU A 163 1.66 -2.31 -7.68
C LEU A 163 2.68 -2.95 -6.74
N GLU A 164 2.26 -3.95 -6.01
CA GLU A 164 3.04 -4.60 -4.97
C GLU A 164 3.64 -5.93 -5.44
N PRO A 165 4.98 -6.07 -5.49
CA PRO A 165 5.63 -7.38 -5.51
C PRO A 165 5.39 -8.12 -4.20
N LEU A 166 5.13 -9.43 -4.27
CA LEU A 166 4.91 -10.28 -3.11
C LEU A 166 5.90 -11.45 -3.08
N ALA A 167 6.12 -11.98 -1.89
CA ALA A 167 7.03 -13.12 -1.71
C ALA A 167 6.59 -14.34 -2.55
N PRO A 168 7.54 -15.19 -3.03
CA PRO A 168 7.21 -16.41 -3.78
C PRO A 168 6.35 -17.41 -3.02
N SER A 169 6.27 -17.31 -1.70
CA SER A 169 5.37 -18.10 -0.86
C SER A 169 3.90 -17.65 -0.95
N GLU A 170 3.64 -16.45 -1.47
CA GLU A 170 2.30 -15.86 -1.55
C GLU A 170 1.72 -15.93 -2.96
N THR A 171 2.56 -15.75 -3.98
CA THR A 171 2.16 -15.77 -5.39
C THR A 171 3.33 -16.21 -6.27
N ASN A 172 3.03 -16.71 -7.46
CA ASN A 172 4.02 -17.04 -8.47
C ASN A 172 4.14 -15.98 -9.60
N TYR A 173 3.57 -14.76 -9.36
CA TYR A 173 3.62 -13.67 -10.33
C TYR A 173 3.92 -12.32 -9.65
N LEU A 174 4.90 -11.57 -10.20
CA LEU A 174 5.39 -10.30 -9.67
C LEU A 174 5.98 -10.44 -8.25
N ASN A 175 7.14 -11.09 -8.18
CA ASN A 175 7.82 -11.37 -6.91
C ASN A 175 8.97 -10.41 -6.58
N THR A 176 9.35 -9.52 -7.49
CA THR A 176 10.45 -8.57 -7.27
C THR A 176 10.08 -7.15 -7.72
N CYS A 177 10.70 -6.16 -7.09
CA CYS A 177 10.60 -4.76 -7.50
C CYS A 177 10.96 -4.57 -8.99
N ALA A 178 11.95 -5.31 -9.48
CA ALA A 178 12.34 -5.28 -10.89
C ALA A 178 11.22 -5.77 -11.83
N GLN A 179 10.51 -6.84 -11.45
CA GLN A 179 9.39 -7.36 -12.23
C GLN A 179 8.23 -6.37 -12.27
N ALA A 180 7.86 -5.80 -11.12
CA ALA A 180 6.81 -4.79 -11.05
C ALA A 180 7.15 -3.55 -11.88
N ASN A 181 8.39 -3.05 -11.79
CA ASN A 181 8.83 -1.90 -12.58
C ASN A 181 8.81 -2.14 -14.09
N ARG A 182 9.10 -3.36 -14.55
CA ARG A 182 8.96 -3.70 -15.98
C ARG A 182 7.50 -3.57 -16.44
N LEU A 183 6.54 -4.04 -15.63
CA LEU A 183 5.12 -3.91 -15.95
C LEU A 183 4.65 -2.44 -15.88
N ILE A 184 5.10 -1.68 -14.88
CA ILE A 184 4.83 -0.25 -14.75
C ILE A 184 5.36 0.52 -15.98
N ALA A 185 6.61 0.27 -16.37
CA ALA A 185 7.22 0.90 -17.55
C ALA A 185 6.48 0.53 -18.85
N ARG A 186 5.99 -0.70 -18.97
CA ARG A 186 5.23 -1.17 -20.12
C ARG A 186 3.88 -0.43 -20.26
N VAL A 187 3.17 -0.21 -19.15
CA VAL A 187 1.90 0.55 -19.12
C VAL A 187 2.15 2.05 -19.31
N ASN A 188 3.28 2.54 -18.81
CA ASN A 188 3.77 3.91 -18.96
C ASN A 188 2.74 4.98 -18.56
N HIS A 189 2.14 4.85 -17.39
CA HIS A 189 1.21 5.84 -16.85
C HIS A 189 1.74 6.43 -15.53
N PRO A 190 1.75 7.77 -15.34
CA PRO A 190 2.38 8.42 -14.19
C PRO A 190 1.78 8.05 -12.84
N ASN A 191 0.53 7.62 -12.81
CA ASN A 191 -0.16 7.19 -11.59
C ASN A 191 -0.10 5.67 -11.35
N LEU A 192 0.56 4.87 -12.22
CA LEU A 192 0.89 3.49 -11.91
C LEU A 192 2.30 3.47 -11.32
N LYS A 193 2.40 3.14 -10.04
CA LYS A 193 3.64 3.25 -9.26
C LYS A 193 4.02 1.92 -8.62
N LEU A 194 5.24 1.83 -8.15
CA LEU A 194 5.70 0.72 -7.33
C LEU A 194 5.18 0.89 -5.90
N HIS A 195 4.69 -0.18 -5.29
CA HIS A 195 4.59 -0.33 -3.84
C HIS A 195 5.79 -1.12 -3.32
N MET A 196 6.32 -0.72 -2.18
CA MET A 196 7.42 -1.42 -1.53
C MET A 196 6.97 -1.91 -0.15
N ASP A 197 7.17 -3.19 0.14
CA ASP A 197 6.86 -3.81 1.43
C ASP A 197 8.09 -4.52 1.99
N VAL A 198 8.41 -4.28 3.27
CA VAL A 198 9.62 -4.80 3.91
C VAL A 198 9.63 -6.33 3.95
N LYS A 199 8.50 -6.97 4.33
CA LYS A 199 8.38 -8.43 4.38
C LYS A 199 8.56 -9.06 3.00
N ALA A 200 7.89 -8.51 1.99
CA ALA A 200 7.99 -9.00 0.62
C ALA A 200 9.41 -8.83 0.07
N GLN A 201 10.02 -7.65 0.23
CA GLN A 201 11.38 -7.36 -0.21
C GLN A 201 12.45 -8.18 0.53
N SER A 202 12.20 -8.58 1.76
CA SER A 202 13.10 -9.48 2.50
C SER A 202 13.20 -10.87 1.85
N SER A 203 12.30 -11.23 0.94
CA SER A 203 12.36 -12.45 0.14
C SER A 203 13.17 -12.31 -1.16
N GLU A 204 13.52 -11.08 -1.57
CA GLU A 204 14.38 -10.84 -2.74
C GLU A 204 15.84 -11.15 -2.37
N THR A 205 16.49 -12.02 -3.16
CA THR A 205 17.83 -12.53 -2.84
C THR A 205 18.97 -11.74 -3.48
N GLU A 206 18.66 -10.82 -4.40
CA GLU A 206 19.65 -10.08 -5.19
C GLU A 206 20.21 -8.85 -4.45
N ALA A 207 19.49 -8.33 -3.46
CA ALA A 207 19.88 -7.15 -2.70
C ALA A 207 19.18 -7.14 -1.34
N THR A 208 19.76 -6.43 -0.37
CA THR A 208 19.13 -6.15 0.93
C THR A 208 17.99 -5.14 0.79
N VAL A 209 17.06 -5.10 1.75
CA VAL A 209 15.94 -4.14 1.75
C VAL A 209 16.42 -2.68 1.63
N PRO A 210 17.45 -2.20 2.36
CA PRO A 210 17.97 -0.85 2.16
C PRO A 210 18.55 -0.57 0.77
N GLU A 211 19.16 -1.57 0.12
CA GLU A 211 19.67 -1.43 -1.25
C GLU A 211 18.53 -1.38 -2.27
N LEU A 212 17.49 -2.19 -2.10
CA LEU A 212 16.26 -2.12 -2.91
C LEU A 212 15.59 -0.75 -2.76
N ILE A 213 15.49 -0.23 -1.55
CA ILE A 213 14.96 1.11 -1.27
C ILE A 213 15.77 2.18 -2.01
N THR A 214 17.10 2.15 -1.88
CA THR A 214 17.97 3.11 -2.56
C THR A 214 17.75 3.10 -4.08
N ARG A 215 17.47 1.94 -4.65
CA ARG A 215 17.25 1.75 -6.09
C ARG A 215 15.86 2.18 -6.55
N TYR A 216 14.81 1.90 -5.77
CA TYR A 216 13.42 1.96 -6.24
C TYR A 216 12.55 3.00 -5.54
N ALA A 217 12.85 3.41 -4.32
CA ALA A 217 12.01 4.34 -3.56
C ALA A 217 11.80 5.71 -4.23
N PRO A 218 12.73 6.28 -5.01
CA PRO A 218 12.47 7.55 -5.71
C PRO A 218 11.25 7.50 -6.66
N ALA A 219 10.88 6.32 -7.15
CA ALA A 219 9.73 6.10 -8.03
C ALA A 219 8.55 5.40 -7.31
N ALA A 220 8.69 5.04 -6.04
CA ALA A 220 7.65 4.37 -5.29
C ALA A 220 6.50 5.31 -4.92
N GLY A 221 5.28 4.80 -5.00
CA GLY A 221 4.07 5.52 -4.59
C GLY A 221 3.75 5.34 -3.11
N HIS A 222 4.10 4.19 -2.54
CA HIS A 222 3.75 3.84 -1.16
C HIS A 222 4.73 2.82 -0.57
N PHE A 223 4.74 2.71 0.78
CA PHE A 223 5.62 1.82 1.51
C PHE A 223 4.91 1.18 2.71
N HIS A 224 4.96 -0.17 2.79
CA HIS A 224 4.51 -0.90 3.98
C HIS A 224 5.67 -1.32 4.86
N ALA A 225 5.49 -1.13 6.15
CA ALA A 225 6.40 -1.54 7.20
C ALA A 225 5.81 -2.74 7.96
N GLN A 226 6.35 -3.92 7.69
CA GLN A 226 5.98 -5.18 8.31
C GLN A 226 7.24 -5.97 8.64
N ASP A 227 7.26 -6.67 9.78
CA ASP A 227 8.31 -7.63 10.09
C ASP A 227 8.08 -8.96 9.34
N VAL A 228 9.15 -9.69 9.04
CA VAL A 228 9.08 -10.99 8.35
C VAL A 228 8.31 -12.06 9.13
N ASN A 229 8.17 -11.89 10.45
CA ASN A 229 7.35 -12.73 11.31
C ASN A 229 5.85 -12.41 11.27
N LEU A 230 5.41 -11.57 10.34
CA LEU A 230 4.03 -11.13 10.11
C LEU A 230 3.49 -10.15 11.17
N ARG A 231 4.33 -9.68 12.09
CA ARG A 231 4.00 -8.69 13.12
C ARG A 231 4.40 -7.27 12.69
N GLY A 232 4.11 -6.32 13.54
CA GLY A 232 4.48 -4.94 13.31
C GLY A 232 5.97 -4.64 13.56
N PRO A 233 6.46 -3.49 13.06
CA PRO A 233 7.82 -3.02 13.31
C PRO A 233 8.21 -3.03 14.80
N GLY A 234 9.40 -3.58 15.09
CA GLY A 234 9.92 -3.71 16.44
C GLY A 234 9.38 -4.90 17.25
N MET A 235 8.61 -5.78 16.60
CA MET A 235 8.07 -7.00 17.21
C MET A 235 8.71 -8.29 16.67
N GLY A 236 9.79 -8.17 15.89
CA GLY A 236 10.59 -9.25 15.33
C GLY A 236 12.03 -8.82 15.15
N ASP A 237 12.72 -9.43 14.19
CA ASP A 237 14.16 -9.30 13.98
C ASP A 237 14.55 -8.24 12.94
N VAL A 238 13.58 -7.61 12.25
CA VAL A 238 13.87 -6.59 11.24
C VAL A 238 14.37 -5.32 11.91
N ASP A 239 15.59 -4.90 11.53
CA ASP A 239 16.12 -3.59 11.92
C ASP A 239 15.59 -2.50 10.99
N PHE A 240 14.64 -1.71 11.48
CA PHE A 240 14.06 -0.58 10.74
C PHE A 240 14.96 0.65 10.67
N GLY A 241 16.06 0.71 11.41
CA GLY A 241 17.02 1.81 11.37
C GLY A 241 17.63 2.03 9.98
N PRO A 242 18.35 1.05 9.41
CA PRO A 242 18.90 1.13 8.04
C PRO A 242 17.81 1.34 6.96
N ILE A 243 16.61 0.76 7.14
CA ILE A 243 15.48 0.85 6.22
C ILE A 243 14.99 2.31 6.14
N LEU A 244 14.67 2.92 7.27
CA LEU A 244 14.17 4.31 7.31
C LEU A 244 15.27 5.30 6.90
N LYS A 245 16.53 5.01 7.23
CA LYS A 245 17.67 5.80 6.76
C LYS A 245 17.77 5.79 5.24
N ALA A 246 17.61 4.64 4.59
CA ALA A 246 17.61 4.53 3.14
C ALA A 246 16.42 5.28 2.52
N LEU A 247 15.21 5.19 3.10
CA LEU A 247 14.04 5.94 2.65
C LEU A 247 14.27 7.46 2.70
N VAL A 248 14.75 7.97 3.82
CA VAL A 248 15.06 9.40 3.98
C VAL A 248 16.14 9.83 2.98
N ALA A 249 17.21 9.05 2.83
CA ALA A 249 18.31 9.35 1.92
C ALA A 249 17.89 9.32 0.44
N SER A 250 16.85 8.53 0.08
CA SER A 250 16.29 8.48 -1.27
C SER A 250 15.39 9.67 -1.61
N GLY A 251 15.10 10.55 -0.65
CA GLY A 251 14.15 11.65 -0.81
C GLY A 251 12.69 11.23 -0.78
N TYR A 252 12.37 10.05 -0.24
CA TYR A 252 10.99 9.59 -0.08
C TYR A 252 10.25 10.49 0.93
N ASP A 253 9.13 11.08 0.52
CA ASP A 253 8.37 12.09 1.28
C ASP A 253 6.89 11.74 1.42
N ARG A 254 6.55 10.45 1.28
CA ARG A 254 5.19 9.93 1.25
C ARG A 254 4.84 9.19 2.54
N TRP A 255 3.85 8.30 2.47
CA TRP A 255 3.38 7.50 3.58
C TRP A 255 4.23 6.24 3.79
N VAL A 256 4.45 5.92 5.06
CA VAL A 256 4.89 4.62 5.52
C VAL A 256 3.78 4.07 6.41
N SER A 257 3.08 3.04 5.95
CA SER A 257 1.98 2.40 6.70
C SER A 257 2.44 1.11 7.36
N VAL A 258 2.03 0.91 8.61
CA VAL A 258 2.18 -0.37 9.30
C VAL A 258 1.11 -1.33 8.77
N GLU A 259 1.53 -2.47 8.21
CA GLU A 259 0.68 -3.59 7.84
C GLU A 259 1.09 -4.82 8.66
N VAL A 260 0.14 -5.63 9.12
CA VAL A 260 0.43 -6.83 9.92
C VAL A 260 -0.56 -7.95 9.58
N PHE A 261 -0.14 -9.19 9.76
CA PHE A 261 -0.97 -10.38 9.54
C PHE A 261 -1.06 -11.28 10.78
N ASP A 262 -0.14 -11.14 11.75
CA ASP A 262 -0.25 -11.72 13.09
C ASP A 262 -0.70 -10.62 14.07
N PHE A 263 -1.96 -10.66 14.48
CA PHE A 263 -2.58 -9.66 15.34
C PHE A 263 -2.32 -9.89 16.85
N SER A 264 -1.50 -10.86 17.19
CA SER A 264 -1.04 -11.02 18.59
C SER A 264 0.10 -10.01 18.89
N PRO A 265 0.13 -9.34 20.01
CA PRO A 265 -0.64 -9.48 21.25
C PRO A 265 -1.92 -8.65 21.31
N GLY A 266 -2.44 -8.18 20.22
CA GLY A 266 -3.66 -7.39 20.11
C GLY A 266 -3.43 -6.04 19.43
N ALA A 267 -4.51 -5.51 18.85
CA ALA A 267 -4.47 -4.39 17.92
C ALA A 267 -3.76 -3.15 18.49
N GLU A 268 -4.18 -2.70 19.68
CA GLU A 268 -3.65 -1.47 20.27
C GLU A 268 -2.18 -1.59 20.67
N GLU A 269 -1.79 -2.77 21.22
CA GLU A 269 -0.40 -3.03 21.58
C GLU A 269 0.51 -3.09 20.35
N THR A 270 0.08 -3.81 19.31
CA THR A 270 0.78 -3.88 18.03
C THR A 270 0.95 -2.49 17.41
N ALA A 271 -0.11 -1.71 17.34
CA ALA A 271 -0.06 -0.35 16.81
C ALA A 271 0.86 0.56 17.62
N ARG A 272 0.86 0.46 18.96
CA ARG A 272 1.71 1.26 19.84
C ARG A 272 3.19 0.92 19.70
N GLN A 273 3.54 -0.36 19.68
CA GLN A 273 4.94 -0.78 19.51
C GLN A 273 5.47 -0.40 18.13
N SER A 274 4.66 -0.59 17.07
CA SER A 274 5.04 -0.29 15.69
C SER A 274 5.35 1.19 15.48
N ILE A 275 4.47 2.08 15.92
CA ILE A 275 4.72 3.52 15.74
C ILE A 275 5.91 3.99 16.58
N ALA A 276 6.10 3.45 17.79
CA ALA A 276 7.25 3.79 18.61
C ALA A 276 8.58 3.33 17.97
N CYS A 277 8.59 2.17 17.32
CA CYS A 277 9.74 1.68 16.54
C CYS A 277 10.05 2.61 15.37
N LEU A 278 9.05 2.87 14.50
CA LEU A 278 9.22 3.70 13.31
C LEU A 278 9.64 5.14 13.65
N ARG A 279 9.08 5.75 14.69
CA ARG A 279 9.49 7.10 15.12
C ARG A 279 10.93 7.15 15.56
N ARG A 280 11.37 6.20 16.40
CA ARG A 280 12.79 6.13 16.80
C ARG A 280 13.73 5.99 15.61
N ALA A 281 13.36 5.14 14.64
CA ALA A 281 14.16 4.93 13.43
C ALA A 281 14.21 6.19 12.54
N LEU A 282 13.08 6.89 12.37
CA LEU A 282 13.02 8.16 11.64
C LEU A 282 13.83 9.26 12.33
N ASP A 283 13.68 9.43 13.65
CA ASP A 283 14.43 10.43 14.41
C ASP A 283 15.95 10.20 14.30
N ALA A 284 16.38 8.94 14.23
CA ALA A 284 17.78 8.59 14.01
C ALA A 284 18.24 8.83 12.57
N ALA A 285 17.36 8.65 11.58
CA ALA A 285 17.68 8.80 10.16
C ALA A 285 17.83 10.28 9.73
N VAL A 286 17.20 11.23 10.44
CA VAL A 286 17.20 12.67 10.12
C VAL A 286 18.34 13.42 10.83
N ARG A 287 19.01 12.81 11.82
CA ARG A 287 20.19 13.36 12.51
C ARG A 287 21.46 13.16 11.72
#